data_63b8251209bc4494efe3e50d1615e2c0
#
_entry.id   63b8251209bc4494efe3e50d1615e2c0
#
_cell.length_a   1.000
_cell.length_b   1.000
_cell.length_c   1.000
_cell.angle_alpha   90.00
_cell.angle_beta   90.00
_cell.angle_gamma   90.00
#
_symmetry.space_group_name_H-M   'P 1'
#
loop_
_entity.id
_entity.type
_entity.pdbx_description
1 polymer ?
#
loop_
_entity_poly.entity_id
_entity_poly.type
_entity_poly.pdbx_seq_one_letter_code
_entity_poly.pdbx_strand_id
1 'polypeptide(L)'
;MFYKKISAITLAVTALVATSTFAQDKNLSILQRMGNTETNMNIPTVPQEGKNADAIRANLKKIKLPDGFKIDLYAVVPDARYMAVAPSTNMLFVGTRKTTVWAVTNRNNGDAATEVKPFAPAIKFSNPNGVCFTKDGFLVVAESNRMLEFPAAEYFYEGPDVAVGLIVPEGKMIPVEEQSFNHTGRVCKIDNDGKIYVTLGQPYNVQPKDKVALYEEVGIGGVIRYNGRDGSGRMVYAKGMRNPAGITIGPKGDIWTTDNQVDGLGDDIPPGELNKLTKAGEHFGFPFYNGRFKVAGSPAAPDLVNMPEPEGMISPQVEFPAHQAQLGVTHYTGNAFPAKYRGGLFVAAHGSWNRTTPSGYLINFVPINADGNAGPAEVFADGFLDKNTNRALGRPVDVANLPDGSILVSDDYAGALYRISYTGN
;
A
#
# COMPACT_ATOMS: atom_id res chain seq x y z
N MET A 1 -2.86 12.02 74.95
CA MET A 1 -2.45 10.77 74.23
C MET A 1 -2.71 10.88 72.74
N PHE A 2 -2.45 12.05 72.10
CA PHE A 2 -2.76 12.30 70.67
C PHE A 2 -1.57 12.83 69.83
N TYR A 3 -0.40 13.02 70.44
CA TYR A 3 0.76 13.62 69.73
C TYR A 3 1.82 12.63 69.22
N LYS A 4 1.70 11.31 69.49
CA LYS A 4 2.68 10.31 69.04
C LYS A 4 2.38 9.62 67.71
N LYS A 5 1.20 9.83 67.11
CA LYS A 5 0.85 9.16 65.82
C LYS A 5 1.15 10.00 64.56
N ILE A 6 1.38 11.32 64.71
CA ILE A 6 1.64 12.20 63.57
C ILE A 6 3.09 12.14 63.10
N SER A 7 4.04 11.91 64.03
CA SER A 7 5.48 11.86 63.67
C SER A 7 5.89 10.61 62.86
N ALA A 8 5.18 9.51 63.00
CA ALA A 8 5.51 8.28 62.27
C ALA A 8 5.07 8.30 60.80
N ILE A 9 3.99 9.00 60.48
CA ILE A 9 3.46 9.12 59.11
C ILE A 9 4.32 10.09 58.28
N THR A 10 4.83 11.17 58.92
CA THR A 10 5.67 12.16 58.24
C THR A 10 7.07 11.57 57.88
N LEU A 11 7.61 10.66 58.70
CA LEU A 11 8.89 10.02 58.40
C LEU A 11 8.79 8.97 57.26
N ALA A 12 7.65 8.28 57.17
CA ALA A 12 7.43 7.29 56.10
C ALA A 12 7.24 7.94 54.71
N VAL A 13 6.59 9.09 54.66
CA VAL A 13 6.37 9.85 53.40
C VAL A 13 7.68 10.46 52.88
N THR A 14 8.54 10.99 53.80
CA THR A 14 9.84 11.56 53.41
C THR A 14 10.82 10.48 52.98
N ALA A 15 10.75 9.28 53.52
CA ALA A 15 11.63 8.15 53.08
C ALA A 15 11.23 7.61 51.70
N LEU A 16 9.91 7.59 51.36
CA LEU A 16 9.45 7.16 50.03
C LEU A 16 9.78 8.19 48.93
N VAL A 17 9.71 9.50 49.25
CA VAL A 17 10.07 10.54 48.28
C VAL A 17 11.57 10.59 48.04
N ALA A 18 12.41 10.35 49.07
CA ALA A 18 13.86 10.31 48.92
C ALA A 18 14.34 9.09 48.09
N THR A 19 13.66 7.94 48.20
CA THR A 19 14.06 6.75 47.42
C THR A 19 13.66 6.89 45.96
N SER A 20 12.57 7.57 45.62
CA SER A 20 12.18 7.81 44.24
C SER A 20 13.10 8.82 43.50
N THR A 21 13.55 9.88 44.21
CA THR A 21 14.48 10.85 43.63
C THR A 21 15.88 10.24 43.38
N PHE A 22 16.40 9.40 44.27
CA PHE A 22 17.68 8.74 44.05
C PHE A 22 17.65 7.69 42.92
N ALA A 23 16.52 7.03 42.67
CA ALA A 23 16.36 6.10 41.54
C ALA A 23 16.26 6.87 40.21
N GLN A 24 15.61 8.01 40.21
CA GLN A 24 15.43 8.87 39.03
C GLN A 24 16.75 9.51 38.60
N ASP A 25 17.55 9.98 39.56
CA ASP A 25 18.89 10.56 39.29
C ASP A 25 19.90 9.51 38.77
N LYS A 26 19.82 8.27 39.27
CA LYS A 26 20.65 7.17 38.73
C LYS A 26 20.30 6.83 37.30
N ASN A 27 19.04 6.77 36.98
CA ASN A 27 18.59 6.47 35.61
C ASN A 27 18.89 7.63 34.65
N LEU A 28 18.78 8.88 35.10
CA LEU A 28 19.14 10.06 34.33
C LEU A 28 20.64 10.08 34.00
N SER A 29 21.53 9.75 34.96
CA SER A 29 22.95 9.68 34.73
C SER A 29 23.36 8.53 33.80
N ILE A 30 22.62 7.44 33.76
CA ILE A 30 22.81 6.34 32.81
C ILE A 30 22.37 6.76 31.41
N LEU A 31 21.21 7.40 31.31
CA LEU A 31 20.69 7.93 30.05
C LEU A 31 21.57 9.01 29.45
N GLN A 32 22.13 9.89 30.27
CA GLN A 32 23.10 10.91 29.84
C GLN A 32 24.43 10.33 29.35
N ARG A 33 24.85 9.16 29.85
CA ARG A 33 26.03 8.44 29.34
C ARG A 33 25.71 7.70 28.02
N MET A 34 24.48 7.28 27.83
CA MET A 34 24.03 6.66 26.58
C MET A 34 23.83 7.71 25.47
N GLY A 35 23.60 8.97 25.80
CA GLY A 35 23.43 10.07 24.85
C GLY A 35 24.69 10.50 24.08
N ASN A 36 25.84 9.87 24.35
CA ASN A 36 27.08 10.13 23.65
C ASN A 36 27.48 9.04 22.65
N THR A 37 26.61 8.13 22.31
CA THR A 37 26.80 7.31 21.11
C THR A 37 26.45 8.19 19.89
N GLU A 38 27.43 8.93 19.40
CA GLU A 38 27.37 9.60 18.11
C GLU A 38 27.25 8.55 17.01
N THR A 39 26.05 8.04 16.79
CA THR A 39 25.72 7.38 15.53
C THR A 39 25.47 8.48 14.49
N ASN A 40 26.54 9.16 14.10
CA ASN A 40 26.56 10.11 13.01
C ASN A 40 26.47 9.35 11.68
N MET A 41 25.34 8.67 11.44
CA MET A 41 25.02 8.21 10.10
C MET A 41 24.39 9.37 9.35
N ASN A 42 25.18 10.01 8.51
CA ASN A 42 24.69 10.95 7.53
C ASN A 42 23.90 10.17 6.48
N ILE A 43 22.58 9.99 6.72
CA ILE A 43 21.69 9.30 5.80
C ILE A 43 21.47 10.22 4.59
N PRO A 44 21.93 9.84 3.39
CA PRO A 44 21.82 10.70 2.22
C PRO A 44 20.35 10.91 1.84
N THR A 45 20.01 12.15 1.48
CA THR A 45 18.70 12.51 0.96
C THR A 45 18.65 12.40 -0.56
N VAL A 46 17.46 12.18 -1.10
CA VAL A 46 17.22 12.20 -2.55
C VAL A 46 17.12 13.66 -3.00
N PRO A 47 17.91 14.09 -4.02
CA PRO A 47 17.80 15.44 -4.57
C PRO A 47 16.40 15.69 -5.14
N GLN A 48 15.78 16.78 -4.69
CA GLN A 48 14.41 17.17 -5.11
C GLN A 48 14.40 18.15 -6.28
N GLU A 49 15.56 18.66 -6.67
CA GLU A 49 15.77 19.61 -7.77
C GLU A 49 16.79 19.07 -8.78
N GLY A 50 16.89 19.70 -9.95
CA GLY A 50 17.82 19.38 -11.02
C GLY A 50 17.16 18.64 -12.18
N LYS A 51 17.99 18.17 -13.12
CA LYS A 51 17.55 17.65 -14.44
C LYS A 51 16.43 16.60 -14.38
N ASN A 52 16.46 15.71 -13.38
CA ASN A 52 15.43 14.68 -13.24
C ASN A 52 14.08 15.29 -12.83
N ALA A 53 14.06 16.12 -11.79
CA ALA A 53 12.87 16.82 -11.35
C ALA A 53 12.30 17.73 -12.47
N ASP A 54 13.16 18.42 -13.22
CA ASP A 54 12.73 19.28 -14.34
C ASP A 54 12.10 18.47 -15.48
N ALA A 55 12.66 17.29 -15.80
CA ALA A 55 12.09 16.39 -16.79
C ALA A 55 10.71 15.85 -16.35
N ILE A 56 10.55 15.52 -15.08
CA ILE A 56 9.27 15.11 -14.52
C ILE A 56 8.26 16.25 -14.62
N ARG A 57 8.60 17.46 -14.17
CA ARG A 57 7.73 18.65 -14.28
C ARG A 57 7.34 18.95 -15.73
N ALA A 58 8.25 18.75 -16.69
CA ALA A 58 7.94 18.91 -18.11
C ALA A 58 6.92 17.87 -18.61
N ASN A 59 7.02 16.63 -18.15
CA ASN A 59 6.06 15.57 -18.48
C ASN A 59 4.68 15.83 -17.86
N LEU A 60 4.63 16.36 -16.63
CA LEU A 60 3.35 16.67 -15.96
C LEU A 60 2.50 17.69 -16.73
N LYS A 61 3.11 18.58 -17.52
CA LYS A 61 2.37 19.51 -18.39
C LYS A 61 1.55 18.82 -19.48
N LYS A 62 1.80 17.55 -19.75
CA LYS A 62 1.07 16.75 -20.75
C LYS A 62 -0.09 15.95 -20.12
N ILE A 63 -0.17 15.91 -18.81
CA ILE A 63 -1.23 15.19 -18.09
C ILE A 63 -2.54 15.96 -18.25
N LYS A 64 -3.59 15.23 -18.58
CA LYS A 64 -4.94 15.75 -18.75
C LYS A 64 -5.76 15.39 -17.52
N LEU A 65 -6.37 16.37 -16.92
CA LEU A 65 -7.24 16.27 -15.75
C LEU A 65 -8.60 16.92 -16.08
N PRO A 66 -9.66 16.63 -15.34
CA PRO A 66 -10.90 17.39 -15.41
C PRO A 66 -10.67 18.86 -15.02
N ASP A 67 -11.58 19.73 -15.48
CA ASP A 67 -11.52 21.16 -15.20
C ASP A 67 -11.44 21.47 -13.70
N GLY A 68 -10.62 22.45 -13.33
CA GLY A 68 -10.39 22.87 -11.96
C GLY A 68 -9.37 22.02 -11.19
N PHE A 69 -8.86 20.93 -11.76
CA PHE A 69 -7.78 20.15 -11.15
C PHE A 69 -6.41 20.57 -11.66
N LYS A 70 -5.41 20.43 -10.80
CA LYS A 70 -4.00 20.59 -11.16
C LYS A 70 -3.18 19.40 -10.66
N ILE A 71 -2.06 19.13 -11.31
CA ILE A 71 -1.06 18.14 -10.92
C ILE A 71 0.32 18.78 -10.82
N ASP A 72 1.01 18.54 -9.72
CA ASP A 72 2.35 19.05 -9.46
C ASP A 72 3.27 17.93 -8.98
N LEU A 73 4.59 18.09 -9.18
CA LEU A 73 5.59 17.21 -8.57
C LEU A 73 5.61 17.47 -7.06
N TYR A 74 5.22 16.46 -6.28
CA TYR A 74 5.27 16.52 -4.83
C TYR A 74 6.66 16.12 -4.29
N ALA A 75 7.24 15.05 -4.83
CA ALA A 75 8.59 14.59 -4.46
C ALA A 75 9.21 13.71 -5.54
N VAL A 76 10.54 13.73 -5.62
CA VAL A 76 11.33 12.71 -6.33
C VAL A 76 11.60 11.57 -5.35
N VAL A 77 11.07 10.39 -5.65
CA VAL A 77 11.15 9.19 -4.81
C VAL A 77 11.47 7.98 -5.68
N PRO A 78 12.71 7.49 -5.71
CA PRO A 78 13.10 6.37 -6.57
C PRO A 78 12.28 5.10 -6.32
N ASP A 79 11.80 4.45 -7.39
CA ASP A 79 10.99 3.22 -7.33
C ASP A 79 9.75 3.36 -6.41
N ALA A 80 9.07 4.51 -6.46
CA ALA A 80 7.93 4.81 -5.59
C ALA A 80 6.74 3.88 -5.86
N ARG A 81 6.37 3.09 -4.85
CA ARG A 81 5.27 2.14 -4.96
C ARG A 81 4.12 2.53 -4.02
N TYR A 82 3.73 1.65 -3.09
CA TYR A 82 2.59 1.92 -2.22
C TYR A 82 2.95 2.93 -1.13
N MET A 83 1.97 3.72 -0.76
CA MET A 83 2.14 4.86 0.15
C MET A 83 1.31 4.69 1.41
N ALA A 84 1.87 5.13 2.54
CA ALA A 84 1.14 5.29 3.78
C ALA A 84 1.35 6.71 4.33
N VAL A 85 0.27 7.45 4.51
CA VAL A 85 0.27 8.77 5.15
C VAL A 85 0.23 8.55 6.65
N ALA A 86 1.17 9.14 7.36
CA ALA A 86 1.25 9.05 8.82
C ALA A 86 0.09 9.79 9.48
N PRO A 87 -0.52 9.22 10.54
CA PRO A 87 -1.76 9.74 11.10
C PRO A 87 -1.62 11.08 11.82
N SER A 88 -0.42 11.43 12.30
CA SER A 88 -0.22 12.62 13.14
C SER A 88 0.60 13.72 12.48
N THR A 89 1.54 13.37 11.61
CA THR A 89 2.53 14.32 11.07
C THR A 89 2.35 14.63 9.59
N ASN A 90 1.44 13.94 8.91
CA ASN A 90 1.23 14.04 7.46
C ASN A 90 2.46 13.68 6.60
N MET A 91 3.53 13.15 7.19
CA MET A 91 4.62 12.58 6.43
C MET A 91 4.19 11.26 5.76
N LEU A 92 4.94 10.82 4.79
CA LEU A 92 4.65 9.58 4.08
C LEU A 92 5.79 8.58 4.25
N PHE A 93 5.37 7.31 4.26
CA PHE A 93 6.28 6.20 4.01
C PHE A 93 5.93 5.58 2.67
N VAL A 94 6.95 5.33 1.85
CA VAL A 94 6.78 4.85 0.48
C VAL A 94 7.54 3.54 0.32
N GLY A 95 6.81 2.48 0.03
CA GLY A 95 7.38 1.17 -0.26
C GLY A 95 8.00 1.11 -1.64
N THR A 96 8.86 0.12 -1.85
CA THR A 96 9.52 -0.14 -3.15
C THR A 96 9.54 -1.62 -3.48
N ARG A 97 9.88 -1.96 -4.72
CA ARG A 97 10.13 -3.35 -5.14
C ARG A 97 11.58 -3.80 -4.94
N LYS A 98 12.39 -2.98 -4.30
CA LYS A 98 13.82 -3.26 -4.04
C LYS A 98 14.06 -3.57 -2.57
N THR A 99 14.79 -2.71 -1.90
CA THR A 99 15.25 -2.94 -0.53
C THR A 99 15.12 -1.69 0.34
N THR A 100 14.36 -0.69 -0.09
CA THR A 100 14.24 0.59 0.61
C THR A 100 12.77 0.91 0.87
N VAL A 101 12.47 1.36 2.06
CA VAL A 101 11.29 2.16 2.37
C VAL A 101 11.76 3.60 2.47
N TRP A 102 11.04 4.51 1.83
CA TRP A 102 11.36 5.93 1.89
C TRP A 102 10.51 6.65 2.93
N ALA A 103 11.14 7.53 3.70
CA ALA A 103 10.48 8.54 4.52
C ALA A 103 10.45 9.85 3.73
N VAL A 104 9.26 10.42 3.54
CA VAL A 104 9.01 11.64 2.79
C VAL A 104 8.36 12.66 3.71
N THR A 105 9.03 13.77 3.96
CA THR A 105 8.55 14.80 4.91
C THR A 105 8.18 16.09 4.22
N ASN A 106 7.20 16.78 4.76
CA ASN A 106 6.78 18.11 4.36
C ASN A 106 6.74 19.02 5.58
N ARG A 107 7.91 19.47 6.03
CA ARG A 107 8.08 20.27 7.26
C ARG A 107 7.46 21.67 7.17
N ASN A 108 7.24 22.17 5.96
CA ASN A 108 6.76 23.54 5.73
C ASN A 108 5.25 23.59 5.46
N ASN A 109 4.56 22.45 5.48
CA ASN A 109 3.15 22.33 5.06
C ASN A 109 2.86 22.95 3.69
N GLY A 110 3.86 22.91 2.79
CA GLY A 110 3.78 23.42 1.44
C GLY A 110 3.16 22.43 0.46
N ASP A 111 3.16 22.82 -0.82
CA ASP A 111 2.60 21.99 -1.90
C ASP A 111 3.52 20.83 -2.31
N ALA A 112 4.77 20.79 -1.83
CA ALA A 112 5.77 19.76 -2.13
C ALA A 112 6.48 19.29 -0.85
N ALA A 113 7.03 18.08 -0.91
CA ALA A 113 7.86 17.54 0.17
C ALA A 113 9.16 18.34 0.32
N THR A 114 9.68 18.40 1.54
CA THR A 114 10.94 19.08 1.85
C THR A 114 12.13 18.14 1.87
N GLU A 115 11.93 16.85 2.16
CA GLU A 115 13.01 15.87 2.26
C GLU A 115 12.50 14.46 1.92
N VAL A 116 13.35 13.68 1.28
CA VAL A 116 13.17 12.24 1.01
C VAL A 116 14.44 11.51 1.40
N LYS A 117 14.33 10.54 2.28
CA LYS A 117 15.46 9.72 2.73
C LYS A 117 15.09 8.27 3.02
N PRO A 118 16.05 7.32 3.00
CA PRO A 118 15.78 5.95 3.41
C PRO A 118 15.27 5.91 4.86
N PHE A 119 14.17 5.18 5.06
CA PHE A 119 13.69 4.83 6.40
C PHE A 119 14.40 3.55 6.89
N ALA A 120 14.79 3.52 8.15
CA ALA A 120 15.38 2.36 8.82
C ALA A 120 16.50 1.68 7.99
N PRO A 121 17.57 2.40 7.59
CA PRO A 121 18.59 1.87 6.70
C PRO A 121 19.40 0.71 7.29
N ALA A 122 19.37 0.49 8.60
CA ALA A 122 19.95 -0.68 9.26
C ALA A 122 19.13 -1.97 9.02
N ILE A 123 17.86 -1.85 8.62
CA ILE A 123 17.00 -2.99 8.32
C ILE A 123 17.21 -3.42 6.86
N LYS A 124 17.55 -4.69 6.66
CA LYS A 124 17.61 -5.29 5.33
C LYS A 124 16.22 -5.70 4.89
N PHE A 125 15.56 -4.82 4.16
CA PHE A 125 14.25 -5.11 3.56
C PHE A 125 14.36 -6.02 2.33
N SER A 126 13.30 -6.82 2.09
CA SER A 126 13.16 -7.67 0.91
C SER A 126 11.83 -7.39 0.21
N ASN A 127 11.85 -6.54 -0.81
CA ASN A 127 10.66 -6.09 -1.53
C ASN A 127 9.59 -5.50 -0.57
N PRO A 128 9.89 -4.42 0.16
CA PRO A 128 8.98 -3.79 1.11
C PRO A 128 7.93 -2.96 0.37
N ASN A 129 7.13 -3.62 -0.46
CA ASN A 129 6.22 -2.98 -1.40
C ASN A 129 5.01 -2.36 -0.70
N GLY A 130 4.43 -3.06 0.28
CA GLY A 130 3.27 -2.59 1.01
C GLY A 130 3.63 -1.91 2.32
N VAL A 131 3.10 -0.73 2.52
CA VAL A 131 3.20 0.04 3.76
C VAL A 131 1.80 0.45 4.21
N CYS A 132 1.50 0.36 5.49
CA CYS A 132 0.21 0.78 6.04
C CYS A 132 0.35 1.16 7.52
N PHE A 133 -0.53 2.05 8.02
CA PHE A 133 -0.54 2.46 9.42
C PHE A 133 -1.69 1.83 10.18
N THR A 134 -1.42 1.49 11.43
CA THR A 134 -2.47 1.29 12.43
C THR A 134 -3.00 2.64 12.90
N LYS A 135 -4.18 2.65 13.49
CA LYS A 135 -4.79 3.86 14.03
C LYS A 135 -3.97 4.50 15.16
N ASP A 136 -3.23 3.68 15.91
CA ASP A 136 -2.34 4.08 17.01
C ASP A 136 -0.90 4.40 16.58
N GLY A 137 -0.66 4.56 15.26
CA GLY A 137 0.57 5.10 14.72
C GLY A 137 1.72 4.10 14.52
N PHE A 138 1.43 2.78 14.48
CA PHE A 138 2.44 1.81 14.06
C PHE A 138 2.49 1.72 12.54
N LEU A 139 3.66 1.92 11.97
CA LEU A 139 3.90 1.62 10.56
C LEU A 139 4.09 0.11 10.40
N VAL A 140 3.32 -0.51 9.53
CA VAL A 140 3.48 -1.91 9.12
C VAL A 140 4.09 -1.94 7.73
N VAL A 141 5.13 -2.76 7.55
CA VAL A 141 5.79 -3.01 6.27
C VAL A 141 5.58 -4.47 5.88
N ALA A 142 4.85 -4.68 4.79
CA ALA A 142 4.61 -5.99 4.20
C ALA A 142 5.65 -6.27 3.09
N GLU A 143 6.48 -7.26 3.32
CA GLU A 143 7.50 -7.75 2.39
C GLU A 143 7.00 -9.02 1.65
N SER A 144 7.81 -9.54 0.76
CA SER A 144 7.42 -10.73 -0.02
C SER A 144 6.95 -11.91 0.83
N ASN A 145 7.62 -12.19 1.95
CA ASN A 145 7.28 -13.30 2.85
C ASN A 145 7.58 -13.01 4.33
N ARG A 146 7.51 -11.73 4.73
CA ARG A 146 7.71 -11.26 6.10
C ARG A 146 6.83 -10.02 6.32
N MET A 147 6.46 -9.74 7.58
CA MET A 147 5.77 -8.50 7.94
C MET A 147 6.36 -7.92 9.22
N LEU A 148 6.78 -6.67 9.17
CA LEU A 148 7.40 -5.92 10.25
C LEU A 148 6.49 -4.80 10.73
N GLU A 149 6.66 -4.38 11.99
CA GLU A 149 6.05 -3.18 12.53
C GLU A 149 7.09 -2.22 13.13
N PHE A 150 6.79 -0.94 13.06
CA PHE A 150 7.66 0.13 13.55
C PHE A 150 6.83 1.07 14.42
N PRO A 151 7.00 1.02 15.75
CA PRO A 151 6.29 1.93 16.65
C PRO A 151 6.75 3.36 16.43
N ALA A 152 5.80 4.30 16.40
CA ALA A 152 6.06 5.72 16.29
C ALA A 152 7.04 6.12 15.16
N ALA A 153 7.00 5.40 14.02
CA ALA A 153 7.89 5.61 12.88
C ALA A 153 7.90 7.08 12.40
N GLU A 154 6.76 7.75 12.46
CA GLU A 154 6.61 9.16 12.07
C GLU A 154 7.38 10.15 12.96
N TYR A 155 7.84 9.72 14.13
CA TYR A 155 8.63 10.54 15.07
C TYR A 155 10.12 10.14 15.12
N PHE A 156 10.43 8.86 14.83
CA PHE A 156 11.78 8.30 14.97
C PHE A 156 12.41 7.88 13.63
N TYR A 157 11.99 8.47 12.51
CA TYR A 157 12.47 8.13 11.18
C TYR A 157 13.85 8.71 10.84
N GLU A 158 14.40 9.61 11.65
CA GLU A 158 15.63 10.35 11.31
C GLU A 158 16.91 9.56 11.62
N GLY A 159 16.82 8.59 12.52
CA GLY A 159 17.98 7.77 12.92
C GLY A 159 18.17 6.54 12.03
N PRO A 160 19.39 5.95 12.06
CA PRO A 160 19.66 4.69 11.40
C PRO A 160 18.96 3.51 12.09
N ASP A 161 18.85 3.59 13.41
CA ASP A 161 18.29 2.59 14.29
C ASP A 161 16.87 2.98 14.67
N VAL A 162 15.94 2.10 14.40
CA VAL A 162 14.53 2.24 14.75
C VAL A 162 14.09 1.02 15.54
N ALA A 163 13.13 1.21 16.45
CA ALA A 163 12.47 0.08 17.08
C ALA A 163 11.67 -0.69 16.02
N VAL A 164 11.84 -2.01 15.98
CA VAL A 164 11.17 -2.89 15.04
C VAL A 164 10.57 -4.09 15.77
N GLY A 165 9.30 -4.40 15.47
CA GLY A 165 8.61 -5.61 15.88
C GLY A 165 8.39 -6.54 14.69
N LEU A 166 8.11 -7.80 14.99
CA LEU A 166 7.91 -8.85 14.02
C LEU A 166 6.47 -9.36 14.10
N ILE A 167 5.66 -9.03 13.09
CA ILE A 167 4.28 -9.52 12.98
C ILE A 167 4.26 -10.92 12.36
N VAL A 168 4.94 -11.09 11.22
CA VAL A 168 5.08 -12.39 10.53
C VAL A 168 6.56 -12.65 10.29
N PRO A 169 7.13 -13.72 10.86
CA PRO A 169 8.51 -14.12 10.62
C PRO A 169 8.80 -14.39 9.13
N GLU A 170 10.05 -14.23 8.73
CA GLU A 170 10.47 -14.55 7.37
C GLU A 170 10.16 -16.01 7.01
N GLY A 171 9.60 -16.22 5.81
CA GLY A 171 9.20 -17.53 5.34
C GLY A 171 7.89 -18.07 5.97
N LYS A 172 7.13 -17.24 6.70
CA LYS A 172 5.90 -17.69 7.40
C LYS A 172 4.60 -17.10 6.84
N MET A 173 4.67 -16.22 5.87
CA MET A 173 3.46 -15.71 5.22
C MET A 173 2.92 -16.70 4.18
N ILE A 174 3.83 -17.28 3.37
CA ILE A 174 3.57 -18.34 2.38
C ILE A 174 4.66 -19.40 2.49
N PRO A 175 4.45 -20.65 2.00
CA PRO A 175 5.51 -21.65 1.90
C PRO A 175 6.72 -21.10 1.12
N VAL A 176 7.92 -21.40 1.59
CA VAL A 176 9.16 -20.88 1.02
C VAL A 176 9.34 -21.35 -0.43
N GLU A 177 8.86 -22.54 -0.74
CA GLU A 177 8.89 -23.18 -2.07
C GLU A 177 8.01 -22.42 -3.09
N GLU A 178 7.05 -21.63 -2.62
CA GLU A 178 6.14 -20.85 -3.46
C GLU A 178 6.62 -19.40 -3.61
N GLN A 179 7.79 -19.05 -3.10
CA GLN A 179 8.40 -17.75 -3.35
C GLN A 179 8.86 -17.63 -4.80
N SER A 180 8.62 -16.49 -5.41
CA SER A 180 8.93 -16.21 -6.81
C SER A 180 9.34 -14.76 -6.97
N PHE A 181 9.87 -14.41 -8.14
CA PHE A 181 10.07 -13.02 -8.56
C PHE A 181 8.77 -12.38 -9.10
N ASN A 182 7.81 -13.21 -9.53
CA ASN A 182 6.54 -12.73 -10.06
C ASN A 182 5.52 -12.51 -8.95
N HIS A 183 4.74 -11.44 -9.03
CA HIS A 183 3.59 -11.11 -8.17
C HIS A 183 3.91 -11.14 -6.66
N THR A 184 5.13 -10.75 -6.29
CA THR A 184 5.62 -10.81 -4.91
C THR A 184 5.38 -9.54 -4.10
N GLY A 185 4.94 -8.47 -4.73
CA GLY A 185 4.62 -7.23 -4.05
C GLY A 185 3.38 -7.40 -3.20
N ARG A 186 3.54 -7.46 -1.88
CA ARG A 186 2.41 -7.47 -0.94
C ARG A 186 1.91 -6.06 -0.73
N VAL A 187 0.60 -5.92 -0.57
CA VAL A 187 -0.03 -4.66 -0.20
C VAL A 187 -0.86 -4.88 1.05
N CYS A 188 -0.82 -3.97 2.01
CA CYS A 188 -1.57 -4.08 3.24
C CYS A 188 -2.55 -2.93 3.45
N LYS A 189 -3.64 -3.23 4.15
CA LYS A 189 -4.55 -2.25 4.78
C LYS A 189 -4.96 -2.75 6.15
N ILE A 190 -5.21 -1.82 7.06
CA ILE A 190 -5.58 -2.10 8.44
C ILE A 190 -6.93 -1.44 8.68
N ASP A 191 -7.89 -2.21 9.19
CA ASP A 191 -9.22 -1.69 9.51
C ASP A 191 -9.27 -1.00 10.88
N ASN A 192 -10.41 -0.44 11.20
CA ASN A 192 -10.59 0.27 12.47
C ASN A 192 -10.51 -0.63 13.71
N ASP A 193 -10.66 -1.94 13.53
CA ASP A 193 -10.53 -2.96 14.58
C ASP A 193 -9.08 -3.46 14.71
N GLY A 194 -8.15 -2.95 13.91
CA GLY A 194 -6.74 -3.34 13.90
C GLY A 194 -6.44 -4.64 13.14
N LYS A 195 -7.40 -5.17 12.37
CA LYS A 195 -7.17 -6.35 11.52
C LYS A 195 -6.37 -5.95 10.30
N ILE A 196 -5.36 -6.76 9.98
CA ILE A 196 -4.42 -6.49 8.89
C ILE A 196 -4.79 -7.37 7.70
N TYR A 197 -5.13 -6.77 6.59
CA TYR A 197 -5.39 -7.43 5.31
C TYR A 197 -4.18 -7.31 4.41
N VAL A 198 -3.78 -8.43 3.77
CA VAL A 198 -2.59 -8.48 2.91
C VAL A 198 -2.93 -9.22 1.62
N THR A 199 -2.59 -8.64 0.48
CA THR A 199 -2.76 -9.28 -0.83
C THR A 199 -1.63 -10.27 -1.10
N LEU A 200 -1.97 -11.42 -1.67
CA LEU A 200 -1.02 -12.46 -2.08
C LEU A 200 -1.19 -12.78 -3.57
N GLY A 201 -0.37 -12.20 -4.42
CA GLY A 201 -0.30 -12.61 -5.82
C GLY A 201 0.32 -14.01 -5.96
N GLN A 202 -0.14 -14.79 -6.95
CA GLN A 202 0.39 -16.12 -7.22
C GLN A 202 1.56 -16.07 -8.22
N PRO A 203 2.55 -16.98 -8.14
CA PRO A 203 3.80 -16.88 -8.89
C PRO A 203 3.70 -17.18 -10.40
N TYR A 204 2.65 -17.83 -10.84
CA TYR A 204 2.50 -18.27 -12.25
C TYR A 204 1.59 -17.33 -13.05
N ASN A 205 1.63 -17.42 -14.35
CA ASN A 205 0.60 -16.81 -15.21
C ASN A 205 -0.77 -17.43 -14.94
N VAL A 206 -0.84 -18.77 -14.98
CA VAL A 206 -1.90 -19.59 -14.40
C VAL A 206 -1.22 -20.70 -13.59
N GLN A 207 -1.67 -20.93 -12.35
CA GLN A 207 -1.07 -21.96 -11.52
C GLN A 207 -1.28 -23.35 -12.12
N PRO A 208 -0.28 -24.26 -11.98
CA PRO A 208 -0.44 -25.66 -12.32
C PRO A 208 -1.59 -26.33 -11.59
N LYS A 209 -2.20 -27.34 -12.22
CA LYS A 209 -3.36 -28.05 -11.67
C LYS A 209 -3.14 -28.61 -10.26
N ASP A 210 -1.95 -29.12 -9.98
CA ASP A 210 -1.56 -29.70 -8.68
C ASP A 210 -1.35 -28.64 -7.60
N LYS A 211 -1.24 -27.34 -7.96
CA LYS A 211 -1.10 -26.24 -7.01
C LYS A 211 -2.42 -25.57 -6.61
N VAL A 212 -3.51 -25.86 -7.32
CA VAL A 212 -4.81 -25.18 -7.08
C VAL A 212 -5.26 -25.35 -5.62
N ALA A 213 -5.28 -26.58 -5.11
CA ALA A 213 -5.71 -26.85 -3.73
C ALA A 213 -4.79 -26.18 -2.68
N LEU A 214 -3.46 -26.24 -2.88
CA LEU A 214 -2.50 -25.59 -2.00
C LEU A 214 -2.70 -24.08 -1.96
N TYR A 215 -2.91 -23.45 -3.12
CA TYR A 215 -3.07 -22.00 -3.20
C TYR A 215 -4.36 -21.52 -2.55
N GLU A 216 -5.44 -22.27 -2.70
CA GLU A 216 -6.69 -21.99 -1.99
C GLU A 216 -6.56 -22.15 -0.46
N GLU A 217 -5.83 -23.14 0.01
CA GLU A 217 -5.57 -23.38 1.44
C GLU A 217 -4.70 -22.28 2.04
N VAL A 218 -3.63 -21.89 1.34
CA VAL A 218 -2.68 -20.87 1.81
C VAL A 218 -3.21 -19.44 1.58
N GLY A 219 -4.08 -19.23 0.60
CA GLY A 219 -4.57 -17.92 0.17
C GLY A 219 -3.68 -17.23 -0.85
N ILE A 220 -2.79 -17.98 -1.54
CA ILE A 220 -2.01 -17.47 -2.68
C ILE A 220 -2.99 -17.25 -3.83
N GLY A 221 -2.93 -16.06 -4.45
CA GLY A 221 -3.97 -15.62 -5.36
C GLY A 221 -5.23 -15.17 -4.59
N GLY A 222 -5.04 -14.35 -3.57
CA GLY A 222 -6.14 -13.87 -2.74
C GLY A 222 -5.73 -12.80 -1.74
N VAL A 223 -6.54 -12.68 -0.70
CA VAL A 223 -6.31 -11.79 0.44
C VAL A 223 -6.31 -12.62 1.72
N ILE A 224 -5.25 -12.49 2.50
CA ILE A 224 -5.19 -13.03 3.86
C ILE A 224 -5.44 -11.93 4.88
N ARG A 225 -5.92 -12.33 6.07
CA ARG A 225 -6.16 -11.41 7.19
C ARG A 225 -5.51 -11.94 8.46
N TYR A 226 -4.94 -11.04 9.24
CA TYR A 226 -4.49 -11.29 10.62
C TYR A 226 -5.39 -10.52 11.59
N ASN A 227 -5.56 -11.02 12.81
CA ASN A 227 -6.40 -10.34 13.81
C ASN A 227 -5.75 -9.09 14.39
N GLY A 228 -4.42 -9.01 14.35
CA GLY A 228 -3.67 -7.87 14.86
C GLY A 228 -2.18 -7.98 14.63
N ARG A 229 -1.42 -7.09 15.27
CA ARG A 229 0.04 -6.98 15.17
C ARG A 229 0.83 -8.12 15.82
N ASP A 230 0.19 -8.97 16.59
CA ASP A 230 0.78 -10.21 17.10
C ASP A 230 0.84 -11.34 16.06
N GLY A 231 0.36 -11.09 14.84
CA GLY A 231 0.32 -12.07 13.75
C GLY A 231 -0.67 -13.23 13.97
N SER A 232 -1.50 -13.16 15.00
CA SER A 232 -2.47 -14.20 15.32
C SER A 232 -3.67 -14.23 14.38
N GLY A 233 -4.41 -15.33 14.40
CA GLY A 233 -5.68 -15.48 13.70
C GLY A 233 -5.57 -15.33 12.18
N ARG A 234 -4.43 -15.74 11.59
CA ARG A 234 -4.28 -15.79 10.13
C ARG A 234 -5.40 -16.59 9.50
N MET A 235 -6.07 -16.01 8.53
CA MET A 235 -7.10 -16.69 7.75
C MET A 235 -7.05 -16.26 6.30
N VAL A 236 -7.52 -17.12 5.41
CA VAL A 236 -7.79 -16.76 4.00
C VAL A 236 -9.10 -16.00 3.97
N TYR A 237 -9.03 -14.69 3.70
CA TYR A 237 -10.20 -13.81 3.68
C TYR A 237 -10.93 -13.88 2.34
N ALA A 238 -10.18 -13.90 1.23
CA ALA A 238 -10.71 -14.11 -0.11
C ALA A 238 -9.70 -14.88 -0.95
N LYS A 239 -10.19 -15.60 -1.96
CA LYS A 239 -9.40 -16.44 -2.87
C LYS A 239 -9.93 -16.38 -4.28
N GLY A 240 -9.23 -17.04 -5.21
CA GLY A 240 -9.64 -17.08 -6.61
C GLY A 240 -9.34 -15.79 -7.36
N MET A 241 -8.22 -15.16 -7.06
CA MET A 241 -7.63 -14.04 -7.78
C MET A 241 -6.26 -14.46 -8.35
N ARG A 242 -5.77 -13.76 -9.35
CA ARG A 242 -4.45 -14.04 -9.91
C ARG A 242 -3.35 -13.24 -9.24
N ASN A 243 -3.46 -11.94 -9.28
CA ASN A 243 -2.51 -11.00 -8.71
C ASN A 243 -3.24 -9.78 -8.14
N PRO A 244 -3.86 -9.92 -6.96
CA PRO A 244 -4.47 -8.78 -6.29
C PRO A 244 -3.36 -7.79 -5.92
N ALA A 245 -3.36 -6.65 -6.62
CA ALA A 245 -2.25 -5.71 -6.60
C ALA A 245 -2.56 -4.42 -5.83
N GLY A 246 -3.81 -4.13 -5.54
CA GLY A 246 -4.24 -3.01 -4.73
C GLY A 246 -5.31 -3.42 -3.73
N ILE A 247 -5.40 -2.73 -2.60
CA ILE A 247 -6.40 -2.99 -1.57
C ILE A 247 -6.78 -1.70 -0.85
N THR A 248 -8.08 -1.50 -0.61
CA THR A 248 -8.59 -0.39 0.20
C THR A 248 -9.82 -0.81 0.99
N ILE A 249 -10.15 -0.03 2.00
CA ILE A 249 -11.41 -0.15 2.75
C ILE A 249 -12.38 0.84 2.16
N GLY A 250 -13.52 0.35 1.70
CA GLY A 250 -14.57 1.14 1.09
C GLY A 250 -15.45 1.88 2.10
N PRO A 251 -16.41 2.67 1.60
CA PRO A 251 -17.23 3.55 2.45
C PRO A 251 -18.13 2.81 3.44
N LYS A 252 -18.40 1.53 3.23
CA LYS A 252 -19.22 0.69 4.12
C LYS A 252 -18.39 -0.30 4.95
N GLY A 253 -17.04 -0.18 4.93
CA GLY A 253 -16.13 -1.08 5.63
C GLY A 253 -15.84 -2.38 4.88
N ASP A 254 -16.39 -2.57 3.70
CA ASP A 254 -16.07 -3.62 2.75
C ASP A 254 -14.66 -3.44 2.18
N ILE A 255 -14.03 -4.54 1.81
CA ILE A 255 -12.69 -4.51 1.23
C ILE A 255 -12.80 -4.47 -0.29
N TRP A 256 -12.02 -3.60 -0.92
CA TRP A 256 -11.90 -3.52 -2.37
C TRP A 256 -10.49 -3.86 -2.81
N THR A 257 -10.35 -4.65 -3.87
CA THR A 257 -9.05 -5.03 -4.42
C THR A 257 -9.08 -5.03 -5.94
N THR A 258 -7.98 -4.58 -6.54
CA THR A 258 -7.73 -4.77 -7.97
C THR A 258 -7.11 -6.13 -8.22
N ASP A 259 -7.38 -6.74 -9.37
CA ASP A 259 -6.70 -7.97 -9.80
C ASP A 259 -6.20 -7.87 -11.24
N ASN A 260 -4.97 -8.34 -11.46
CA ASN A 260 -4.33 -8.35 -12.77
C ASN A 260 -4.55 -9.68 -13.48
N GLN A 261 -4.98 -9.59 -14.71
CA GLN A 261 -5.42 -10.67 -15.58
C GLN A 261 -4.28 -11.56 -16.11
N VAL A 262 -4.68 -12.70 -16.69
CA VAL A 262 -3.82 -13.65 -17.40
C VAL A 262 -3.19 -13.01 -18.65
N ASP A 263 -1.94 -13.36 -18.92
CA ASP A 263 -1.19 -12.96 -20.11
C ASP A 263 -1.26 -14.02 -21.23
N GLY A 264 -1.04 -13.60 -22.48
CA GLY A 264 -0.86 -14.51 -23.63
C GLY A 264 -2.15 -14.93 -24.32
N LEU A 265 -3.29 -14.25 -24.04
CA LEU A 265 -4.57 -14.52 -24.69
C LEU A 265 -4.97 -13.45 -25.73
N GLY A 266 -4.03 -12.60 -26.11
CA GLY A 266 -4.24 -11.49 -27.06
C GLY A 266 -4.38 -10.13 -26.36
N ASP A 267 -4.66 -9.09 -27.15
CA ASP A 267 -4.65 -7.71 -26.67
C ASP A 267 -5.87 -7.35 -25.81
N ASP A 268 -7.04 -7.96 -26.08
CA ASP A 268 -8.30 -7.46 -25.55
C ASP A 268 -8.94 -8.35 -24.49
N ILE A 269 -8.33 -9.50 -24.18
CA ILE A 269 -8.80 -10.45 -23.18
C ILE A 269 -7.64 -11.03 -22.35
N PRO A 270 -7.93 -11.45 -21.10
CA PRO A 270 -9.12 -11.14 -20.30
C PRO A 270 -9.05 -9.73 -19.69
N PRO A 271 -10.16 -9.23 -19.10
CA PRO A 271 -10.19 -7.92 -18.45
C PRO A 271 -9.38 -7.91 -17.15
N GLY A 272 -8.93 -6.72 -16.71
CA GLY A 272 -8.54 -6.48 -15.34
C GLY A 272 -9.77 -6.29 -14.45
N GLU A 273 -9.63 -6.43 -13.14
CA GLU A 273 -10.77 -6.48 -12.23
C GLU A 273 -10.69 -5.45 -11.10
N LEU A 274 -11.86 -4.99 -10.66
CA LEU A 274 -12.08 -4.39 -9.35
C LEU A 274 -13.09 -5.25 -8.59
N ASN A 275 -12.62 -5.89 -7.54
CA ASN A 275 -13.36 -6.84 -6.72
C ASN A 275 -13.80 -6.20 -5.41
N LYS A 276 -15.02 -6.51 -4.97
CA LYS A 276 -15.58 -6.12 -3.69
C LYS A 276 -15.73 -7.34 -2.80
N LEU A 277 -15.01 -7.35 -1.69
CA LEU A 277 -15.01 -8.40 -0.69
C LEU A 277 -15.94 -7.99 0.45
N THR A 278 -17.02 -8.72 0.64
CA THR A 278 -18.04 -8.38 1.64
C THR A 278 -17.95 -9.22 2.90
N LYS A 279 -17.41 -10.41 2.80
CA LYS A 279 -17.22 -11.35 3.90
C LYS A 279 -16.05 -12.31 3.66
N ALA A 280 -15.61 -12.96 4.71
CA ALA A 280 -14.58 -13.99 4.60
C ALA A 280 -15.08 -15.22 3.81
N GLY A 281 -14.16 -15.84 3.05
CA GLY A 281 -14.39 -17.08 2.30
C GLY A 281 -14.90 -16.89 0.87
N GLU A 282 -15.04 -15.66 0.39
CA GLU A 282 -15.45 -15.38 -0.99
C GLU A 282 -14.40 -15.84 -2.00
N HIS A 283 -14.88 -16.31 -3.18
CA HIS A 283 -14.05 -16.81 -4.27
C HIS A 283 -14.35 -16.04 -5.57
N PHE A 284 -13.32 -15.49 -6.22
CA PHE A 284 -13.43 -14.60 -7.39
C PHE A 284 -13.15 -15.26 -8.73
N GLY A 285 -13.07 -16.60 -8.76
CA GLY A 285 -13.13 -17.40 -9.98
C GLY A 285 -11.80 -17.91 -10.52
N PHE A 286 -10.67 -17.23 -10.27
CA PHE A 286 -9.38 -17.70 -10.76
C PHE A 286 -8.93 -19.02 -10.08
N PRO A 287 -8.36 -20.00 -10.83
CA PRO A 287 -7.87 -19.94 -12.20
C PRO A 287 -8.88 -20.33 -13.29
N PHE A 288 -10.13 -20.52 -12.95
CA PHE A 288 -11.15 -20.92 -13.92
C PHE A 288 -11.67 -19.76 -14.73
N TYR A 289 -11.76 -18.60 -14.09
CA TYR A 289 -12.22 -17.33 -14.69
C TYR A 289 -11.28 -16.19 -14.33
N ASN A 290 -11.22 -15.19 -15.20
CA ASN A 290 -10.65 -13.88 -14.94
C ASN A 290 -11.68 -12.86 -15.41
N GLY A 291 -12.28 -12.13 -14.51
CA GLY A 291 -13.55 -11.46 -14.77
C GLY A 291 -14.63 -12.44 -15.16
N ARG A 292 -15.35 -12.13 -16.23
CA ARG A 292 -16.31 -13.05 -16.84
C ARG A 292 -15.72 -13.93 -17.93
N PHE A 293 -14.43 -13.79 -18.22
CA PHE A 293 -13.74 -14.58 -19.22
C PHE A 293 -13.32 -15.95 -18.64
N LYS A 294 -13.74 -17.04 -19.32
CA LYS A 294 -13.35 -18.40 -18.92
C LYS A 294 -11.91 -18.69 -19.35
N VAL A 295 -11.03 -18.84 -18.34
CA VAL A 295 -9.61 -19.14 -18.53
C VAL A 295 -9.39 -20.65 -18.67
N ALA A 296 -10.07 -21.47 -17.88
CA ALA A 296 -9.96 -22.92 -17.94
C ALA A 296 -10.32 -23.47 -19.32
N GLY A 297 -9.43 -24.24 -19.93
CA GLY A 297 -9.54 -24.73 -21.30
C GLY A 297 -9.03 -23.77 -22.38
N SER A 298 -8.61 -22.56 -22.03
CA SER A 298 -7.92 -21.65 -22.95
C SER A 298 -6.47 -22.09 -23.19
N PRO A 299 -5.76 -21.52 -24.20
CA PRO A 299 -4.34 -21.80 -24.41
C PRO A 299 -3.44 -21.53 -23.19
N ALA A 300 -3.86 -20.65 -22.27
CA ALA A 300 -3.12 -20.37 -21.04
C ALA A 300 -3.36 -21.40 -19.93
N ALA A 301 -4.44 -22.18 -19.99
CA ALA A 301 -4.86 -23.14 -18.97
C ALA A 301 -5.56 -24.38 -19.54
N PRO A 302 -4.95 -25.12 -20.50
CA PRO A 302 -5.61 -26.24 -21.15
C PRO A 302 -5.94 -27.39 -20.18
N ASP A 303 -5.10 -27.62 -19.17
CA ASP A 303 -5.22 -28.73 -18.22
C ASP A 303 -6.32 -28.54 -17.17
N LEU A 304 -6.88 -27.33 -17.07
CA LEU A 304 -7.92 -27.00 -16.07
C LEU A 304 -9.34 -27.29 -16.58
N VAL A 305 -9.53 -27.61 -17.85
CA VAL A 305 -10.85 -27.75 -18.49
C VAL A 305 -11.78 -28.76 -17.81
N ASN A 306 -11.22 -29.81 -17.21
CA ASN A 306 -11.97 -30.90 -16.54
C ASN A 306 -11.90 -30.83 -15.01
N MET A 307 -11.37 -29.76 -14.43
CA MET A 307 -11.42 -29.56 -13.00
C MET A 307 -12.79 -29.05 -12.56
N PRO A 308 -13.28 -29.45 -11.38
CA PRO A 308 -14.50 -28.87 -10.83
C PRO A 308 -14.30 -27.38 -10.56
N GLU A 309 -15.23 -26.58 -11.03
CA GLU A 309 -15.25 -25.14 -10.76
C GLU A 309 -15.77 -24.89 -9.33
N PRO A 310 -15.24 -23.88 -8.63
CA PRO A 310 -15.75 -23.50 -7.31
C PRO A 310 -17.21 -23.06 -7.38
N GLU A 311 -17.99 -23.46 -6.39
CA GLU A 311 -19.36 -22.97 -6.26
C GLU A 311 -19.41 -21.54 -5.72
N GLY A 312 -20.41 -20.77 -6.12
CA GLY A 312 -20.70 -19.44 -5.57
C GLY A 312 -19.63 -18.39 -5.90
N MET A 313 -18.95 -18.54 -7.03
CA MET A 313 -17.98 -17.55 -7.51
C MET A 313 -18.62 -16.17 -7.67
N ILE A 314 -17.87 -15.12 -7.27
CA ILE A 314 -18.32 -13.74 -7.32
C ILE A 314 -17.67 -13.05 -8.52
N SER A 315 -18.49 -12.39 -9.34
CA SER A 315 -18.00 -11.58 -10.45
C SER A 315 -17.45 -10.24 -9.94
N PRO A 316 -16.45 -9.66 -10.64
CA PRO A 316 -15.95 -8.33 -10.30
C PRO A 316 -17.06 -7.27 -10.41
N GLN A 317 -16.90 -6.20 -9.64
CA GLN A 317 -17.78 -5.03 -9.72
C GLN A 317 -17.49 -4.21 -11.00
N VAL A 318 -16.23 -4.14 -11.40
CA VAL A 318 -15.78 -3.47 -12.62
C VAL A 318 -14.80 -4.34 -13.37
N GLU A 319 -14.98 -4.45 -14.67
CA GLU A 319 -14.00 -4.99 -15.61
C GLU A 319 -13.32 -3.84 -16.35
N PHE A 320 -11.98 -3.78 -16.27
CA PHE A 320 -11.20 -2.79 -16.99
C PHE A 320 -10.66 -3.38 -18.31
N PRO A 321 -10.36 -2.56 -19.30
CA PRO A 321 -9.70 -3.03 -20.52
C PRO A 321 -8.46 -3.87 -20.20
N ALA A 322 -8.25 -4.93 -20.99
CA ALA A 322 -7.19 -5.91 -20.77
C ALA A 322 -5.80 -5.26 -20.72
N HIS A 323 -4.95 -5.81 -19.88
CA HIS A 323 -3.52 -5.48 -19.75
C HIS A 323 -3.19 -4.06 -19.26
N GLN A 324 -4.15 -3.30 -18.77
CA GLN A 324 -3.88 -1.96 -18.21
C GLN A 324 -3.13 -2.02 -16.88
N ALA A 325 -3.04 -3.18 -16.25
CA ALA A 325 -2.36 -3.43 -14.97
C ALA A 325 -2.85 -2.50 -13.86
N GLN A 326 -4.08 -2.70 -13.41
CA GLN A 326 -4.64 -2.00 -12.26
C GLN A 326 -3.85 -2.38 -11.00
N LEU A 327 -3.20 -1.39 -10.38
CA LEU A 327 -2.42 -1.57 -9.16
C LEU A 327 -3.17 -0.98 -7.96
N GLY A 328 -2.71 0.14 -7.40
CA GLY A 328 -3.30 0.74 -6.23
C GLY A 328 -4.75 1.16 -6.44
N VAL A 329 -5.55 0.97 -5.41
CA VAL A 329 -6.93 1.46 -5.31
C VAL A 329 -7.11 2.17 -3.98
N THR A 330 -7.76 3.34 -4.01
CA THR A 330 -7.97 4.14 -2.79
C THR A 330 -9.38 4.72 -2.77
N HIS A 331 -10.08 4.49 -1.66
CA HIS A 331 -11.32 5.17 -1.35
C HIS A 331 -11.02 6.64 -1.01
N TYR A 332 -11.61 7.55 -1.76
CA TYR A 332 -11.45 8.98 -1.52
C TYR A 332 -12.28 9.44 -0.32
N THR A 333 -11.60 9.79 0.74
CA THR A 333 -12.20 10.25 2.01
C THR A 333 -12.18 11.76 2.17
N GLY A 334 -11.51 12.48 1.24
CA GLY A 334 -11.43 13.93 1.25
C GLY A 334 -12.75 14.62 0.85
N ASN A 335 -12.83 15.91 1.11
CA ASN A 335 -13.97 16.76 0.75
C ASN A 335 -13.60 17.93 -0.18
N ALA A 336 -12.32 18.09 -0.51
CA ALA A 336 -11.84 19.16 -1.37
C ALA A 336 -12.26 18.99 -2.85
N PHE A 337 -12.42 17.76 -3.31
CA PHE A 337 -12.85 17.51 -4.68
C PHE A 337 -14.36 17.71 -4.83
N PRO A 338 -14.85 18.01 -6.05
CA PRO A 338 -16.27 18.10 -6.37
C PRO A 338 -17.06 16.90 -5.88
N ALA A 339 -18.33 17.10 -5.56
CA ALA A 339 -19.23 16.09 -4.95
C ALA A 339 -19.25 14.76 -5.72
N LYS A 340 -19.10 14.79 -7.05
CA LYS A 340 -19.04 13.61 -7.92
C LYS A 340 -17.93 12.62 -7.53
N TYR A 341 -16.82 13.08 -6.94
CA TYR A 341 -15.67 12.24 -6.59
C TYR A 341 -15.69 11.76 -5.13
N ARG A 342 -16.54 12.34 -4.28
CA ARG A 342 -16.56 12.02 -2.85
C ARG A 342 -17.11 10.62 -2.61
N GLY A 343 -16.37 9.84 -1.81
CA GLY A 343 -16.75 8.46 -1.49
C GLY A 343 -16.54 7.45 -2.61
N GLY A 344 -16.01 7.86 -3.78
CA GLY A 344 -15.62 6.94 -4.86
C GLY A 344 -14.22 6.37 -4.70
N LEU A 345 -13.80 5.58 -5.66
CA LEU A 345 -12.49 4.92 -5.68
C LEU A 345 -11.61 5.49 -6.81
N PHE A 346 -10.37 5.84 -6.51
CA PHE A 346 -9.34 6.09 -7.50
C PHE A 346 -8.51 4.83 -7.71
N VAL A 347 -8.29 4.44 -8.97
CA VAL A 347 -7.57 3.23 -9.36
C VAL A 347 -6.42 3.59 -10.29
N ALA A 348 -5.19 3.29 -9.90
CA ALA A 348 -4.01 3.49 -10.73
C ALA A 348 -3.89 2.36 -11.76
N ALA A 349 -3.85 2.71 -13.04
CA ALA A 349 -3.58 1.80 -14.16
C ALA A 349 -2.14 2.02 -14.63
N HIS A 350 -1.24 1.12 -14.23
CA HIS A 350 0.21 1.20 -14.42
C HIS A 350 0.62 1.17 -15.90
N GLY A 351 -0.18 0.54 -16.74
CA GLY A 351 0.01 0.45 -18.17
C GLY A 351 0.58 -0.89 -18.64
N SER A 352 0.18 -1.26 -19.83
CA SER A 352 0.51 -2.56 -20.46
C SER A 352 2.00 -2.66 -20.80
N TRP A 353 2.49 -3.89 -20.78
CA TRP A 353 3.82 -4.25 -21.29
C TRP A 353 3.74 -5.22 -22.49
N ASN A 354 2.60 -5.85 -22.69
CA ASN A 354 2.38 -6.99 -23.60
C ASN A 354 1.24 -6.77 -24.61
N ARG A 355 0.86 -5.51 -24.89
CA ARG A 355 -0.11 -5.17 -25.94
C ARG A 355 0.57 -4.63 -27.19
N THR A 356 -0.01 -4.90 -28.36
CA THR A 356 0.39 -4.31 -29.65
C THR A 356 0.26 -2.79 -29.60
N THR A 357 -0.86 -2.28 -29.09
CA THR A 357 -1.07 -0.86 -28.78
C THR A 357 -1.10 -0.70 -27.26
N PRO A 358 -0.16 0.05 -26.68
CA PRO A 358 -0.13 0.30 -25.23
C PRO A 358 -1.44 0.88 -24.71
N SER A 359 -1.86 0.41 -23.53
CA SER A 359 -3.09 0.82 -22.85
C SER A 359 -2.87 0.94 -21.35
N GLY A 360 -3.70 1.73 -20.64
CA GLY A 360 -3.45 2.12 -19.25
C GLY A 360 -2.62 3.39 -19.19
N TYR A 361 -1.68 3.48 -18.22
CA TYR A 361 -0.90 4.69 -17.97
C TYR A 361 -1.80 5.86 -17.61
N LEU A 362 -2.72 5.65 -16.68
CA LEU A 362 -3.77 6.60 -16.31
C LEU A 362 -4.29 6.32 -14.90
N ILE A 363 -5.09 7.23 -14.39
CA ILE A 363 -5.88 7.02 -13.17
C ILE A 363 -7.34 6.95 -13.57
N ASN A 364 -8.02 5.89 -13.14
CA ASN A 364 -9.47 5.77 -13.23
C ASN A 364 -10.14 6.29 -11.95
N PHE A 365 -11.35 6.78 -12.11
CA PHE A 365 -12.29 7.02 -11.02
C PHE A 365 -13.46 6.06 -11.15
N VAL A 366 -13.89 5.46 -10.05
CA VAL A 366 -15.03 4.55 -9.97
C VAL A 366 -16.00 5.10 -8.92
N PRO A 367 -17.17 5.59 -9.32
CA PRO A 367 -18.17 6.05 -8.35
C PRO A 367 -18.74 4.87 -7.56
N ILE A 368 -19.01 5.08 -6.29
CA ILE A 368 -19.73 4.13 -5.44
C ILE A 368 -21.14 4.62 -5.24
N ASN A 369 -22.11 3.81 -5.63
CA ASN A 369 -23.53 4.10 -5.53
C ASN A 369 -24.02 4.02 -4.08
N ALA A 370 -25.22 4.51 -3.82
CA ALA A 370 -25.84 4.50 -2.49
C ALA A 370 -26.00 3.08 -1.89
N ASP A 371 -26.18 2.07 -2.74
CA ASP A 371 -26.22 0.65 -2.34
C ASP A 371 -24.85 0.09 -1.98
N GLY A 372 -23.77 0.84 -2.27
CA GLY A 372 -22.37 0.48 -2.02
C GLY A 372 -21.73 -0.37 -3.12
N ASN A 373 -22.36 -0.45 -4.30
CA ASN A 373 -21.79 -1.09 -5.47
C ASN A 373 -21.09 -0.06 -6.38
N ALA A 374 -20.16 -0.54 -7.20
CA ALA A 374 -19.46 0.32 -8.15
C ALA A 374 -20.38 0.72 -9.32
N GLY A 375 -20.28 1.98 -9.71
CA GLY A 375 -20.72 2.43 -11.01
C GLY A 375 -19.65 2.21 -12.09
N PRO A 376 -19.89 2.65 -13.33
CA PRO A 376 -18.92 2.52 -14.41
C PRO A 376 -17.64 3.34 -14.12
N ALA A 377 -16.50 2.75 -14.45
CA ALA A 377 -15.22 3.45 -14.34
C ALA A 377 -15.12 4.55 -15.41
N GLU A 378 -14.53 5.68 -15.03
CA GLU A 378 -14.19 6.77 -15.94
C GLU A 378 -12.72 7.16 -15.79
N VAL A 379 -12.10 7.67 -16.87
CA VAL A 379 -10.73 8.17 -16.82
C VAL A 379 -10.71 9.50 -16.07
N PHE A 380 -9.91 9.56 -15.00
CA PHE A 380 -9.71 10.77 -14.21
C PHE A 380 -8.45 11.54 -14.62
N ALA A 381 -7.31 10.86 -14.80
CA ALA A 381 -6.07 11.47 -15.25
C ALA A 381 -5.47 10.64 -16.39
N ASP A 382 -5.19 11.26 -17.56
CA ASP A 382 -4.57 10.62 -18.73
C ASP A 382 -3.35 11.41 -19.17
N GLY A 383 -2.48 10.80 -19.99
CA GLY A 383 -1.31 11.46 -20.57
C GLY A 383 0.03 10.97 -20.01
N PHE A 384 0.03 9.96 -19.13
CA PHE A 384 1.27 9.29 -18.71
C PHE A 384 1.86 8.39 -19.82
N LEU A 385 1.16 8.24 -20.93
CA LEU A 385 1.65 7.66 -22.18
C LEU A 385 1.63 8.73 -23.28
N ASP A 386 2.76 8.96 -23.94
CA ASP A 386 2.81 9.70 -25.19
C ASP A 386 2.32 8.80 -26.34
N LYS A 387 1.06 8.98 -26.73
CA LYS A 387 0.38 8.15 -27.73
C LYS A 387 0.98 8.30 -29.15
N ASN A 388 1.75 9.40 -29.42
CA ASN A 388 2.40 9.60 -30.72
C ASN A 388 3.68 8.74 -30.85
N THR A 389 4.36 8.54 -29.74
CA THR A 389 5.65 7.82 -29.72
C THR A 389 5.57 6.46 -29.00
N ASN A 390 4.43 6.14 -28.41
CA ASN A 390 4.22 4.96 -27.54
C ASN A 390 5.22 4.89 -26.37
N ARG A 391 5.73 6.04 -25.91
CA ARG A 391 6.64 6.11 -24.76
C ARG A 391 5.90 6.43 -23.49
N ALA A 392 6.17 5.67 -22.45
CA ALA A 392 5.73 6.01 -21.11
C ALA A 392 6.42 7.30 -20.65
N LEU A 393 5.65 8.25 -20.15
CA LEU A 393 6.10 9.47 -19.47
C LEU A 393 6.04 9.27 -17.96
N GLY A 394 5.19 8.36 -17.51
CA GLY A 394 5.00 7.93 -16.15
C GLY A 394 4.22 6.61 -16.11
N ARG A 395 4.27 5.92 -14.98
CA ARG A 395 3.52 4.68 -14.71
C ARG A 395 2.91 4.74 -13.31
N PRO A 396 1.67 5.20 -13.17
CA PRO A 396 0.99 5.31 -11.88
C PRO A 396 0.91 3.96 -11.15
N VAL A 397 1.23 3.95 -9.85
CA VAL A 397 1.21 2.75 -9.03
C VAL A 397 0.14 2.79 -7.96
N ASP A 398 0.10 3.84 -7.16
CA ASP A 398 -0.81 3.95 -6.02
C ASP A 398 -1.39 5.35 -5.91
N VAL A 399 -2.49 5.46 -5.18
CA VAL A 399 -3.14 6.72 -4.85
C VAL A 399 -3.31 6.80 -3.34
N ALA A 400 -3.02 7.93 -2.72
CA ALA A 400 -3.21 8.16 -1.30
C ALA A 400 -3.93 9.49 -1.03
N ASN A 401 -4.82 9.52 -0.03
CA ASN A 401 -5.45 10.75 0.42
C ASN A 401 -4.49 11.58 1.26
N LEU A 402 -4.45 12.88 1.04
CA LEU A 402 -3.84 13.83 1.97
C LEU A 402 -4.90 14.48 2.87
N PRO A 403 -4.52 14.94 4.08
CA PRO A 403 -5.46 15.55 5.02
C PRO A 403 -6.17 16.80 4.50
N ASP A 404 -5.57 17.53 3.56
CA ASP A 404 -6.15 18.72 2.92
C ASP A 404 -7.18 18.37 1.83
N GLY A 405 -7.43 17.08 1.59
CA GLY A 405 -8.35 16.57 0.59
C GLY A 405 -7.78 16.49 -0.82
N SER A 406 -6.52 16.81 -1.04
CA SER A 406 -5.81 16.45 -2.27
C SER A 406 -5.42 14.97 -2.25
N ILE A 407 -4.98 14.44 -3.39
CA ILE A 407 -4.46 13.08 -3.49
C ILE A 407 -3.01 13.09 -3.97
N LEU A 408 -2.26 12.07 -3.55
CA LEU A 408 -0.96 11.75 -4.12
C LEU A 408 -1.08 10.55 -5.06
N VAL A 409 -0.29 10.57 -6.11
CA VAL A 409 -0.09 9.45 -7.05
C VAL A 409 1.39 9.11 -7.04
N SER A 410 1.72 7.83 -6.78
CA SER A 410 3.09 7.34 -6.91
C SER A 410 3.36 6.82 -8.32
N ASP A 411 4.62 6.91 -8.73
CA ASP A 411 5.10 6.51 -10.06
C ASP A 411 6.48 5.87 -9.93
N ASP A 412 6.59 4.58 -10.17
CA ASP A 412 7.85 3.84 -10.04
C ASP A 412 8.77 4.00 -11.26
N TYR A 413 8.20 4.33 -12.42
CA TYR A 413 8.95 4.55 -13.64
C TYR A 413 9.66 5.91 -13.65
N ALA A 414 8.94 6.98 -13.30
CA ALA A 414 9.51 8.30 -13.17
C ALA A 414 10.29 8.50 -11.86
N GLY A 415 10.03 7.66 -10.86
CA GLY A 415 10.58 7.79 -9.51
C GLY A 415 10.05 9.04 -8.82
N ALA A 416 8.73 9.20 -8.73
CA ALA A 416 8.10 10.41 -8.27
C ALA A 416 6.79 10.17 -7.50
N LEU A 417 6.42 11.17 -6.70
CA LEU A 417 5.07 11.37 -6.19
C LEU A 417 4.49 12.64 -6.81
N TYR A 418 3.26 12.55 -7.29
CA TYR A 418 2.51 13.68 -7.85
C TYR A 418 1.37 14.06 -6.92
N ARG A 419 1.17 15.36 -6.67
CA ARG A 419 0.00 15.86 -5.95
C ARG A 419 -1.04 16.33 -6.94
N ILE A 420 -2.26 15.81 -6.82
CA ILE A 420 -3.42 16.29 -7.56
C ILE A 420 -4.34 17.02 -6.58
N SER A 421 -4.61 18.26 -6.85
CA SER A 421 -5.47 19.15 -6.06
C SER A 421 -6.54 19.79 -6.90
N TYR A 422 -7.63 20.21 -6.27
CA TYR A 422 -8.72 20.94 -6.89
C TYR A 422 -8.67 22.40 -6.45
N THR A 423 -8.60 23.31 -7.41
CA THR A 423 -8.49 24.75 -7.14
C THR A 423 -9.81 25.49 -7.37
N GLY A 424 -10.84 24.77 -7.89
CA GLY A 424 -12.05 25.42 -8.37
C GLY A 424 -11.82 26.15 -9.72
N ASN A 425 -12.89 26.57 -10.33
CA ASN A 425 -12.85 27.49 -11.49
C ASN A 425 -12.95 28.92 -10.99
#